data_08247a7178dacb9a0355c7d583ed0e93
#
_entry.id   08247a7178dacb9a0355c7d583ed0e93
#
_cell.length_a   1.000
_cell.length_b   1.000
_cell.length_c   1.000
_cell.angle_alpha   90.00
_cell.angle_beta   90.00
_cell.angle_gamma   90.00
#
_symmetry.space_group_name_H-M   'P 1'
#
loop_
_entity.id
_entity.type
_entity.pdbx_description
1 polymer ?
#
loop_
_entity_poly.entity_id
_entity_poly.type
_entity_poly.pdbx_seq_one_letter_code
_entity_poly.pdbx_strand_id
1 'polypeptide(L)'
;MASINYNEQKIKTARVSIGLLIDDEIQTQSATFMPNARIEYGKDVVDASDAILSYVVYPNTDYTFKIDREESDNFRMGLGTDILVEGGWILSADFERNQKEGSSYENSINLGASFQPNQNTEYSVSIIGGDSSSRQFGLNYDKSLTDDWTLNAGLEVAKSSNSGYNNTVEFSTRMSF
;
A
#
# COMPACT_ATOMS: atom_id res chain seq x y z
N MET A 1 17.86 -41.50 -4.41
CA MET A 1 17.23 -40.20 -4.56
C MET A 1 17.62 -39.66 -5.90
N ALA A 2 16.67 -39.20 -6.70
CA ALA A 2 16.98 -38.52 -7.98
C ALA A 2 17.32 -37.07 -7.66
N SER A 3 18.53 -36.64 -8.00
CA SER A 3 18.95 -35.23 -7.89
C SER A 3 18.59 -34.51 -9.18
N ILE A 4 18.06 -33.26 -9.04
CA ILE A 4 17.62 -32.42 -10.12
C ILE A 4 18.54 -31.19 -10.18
N ASN A 5 19.01 -30.85 -11.37
CA ASN A 5 19.65 -29.58 -11.65
C ASN A 5 18.57 -28.60 -12.14
N TYR A 6 18.59 -27.40 -11.56
CA TYR A 6 17.71 -26.30 -11.95
C TYR A 6 18.56 -25.14 -12.45
N ASN A 7 18.28 -24.65 -13.66
CA ASN A 7 18.94 -23.48 -14.19
C ASN A 7 18.38 -22.20 -13.60
N GLU A 8 19.23 -21.19 -13.46
CA GLU A 8 18.82 -19.88 -12.92
C GLU A 8 17.71 -19.30 -13.77
N GLN A 9 16.61 -18.92 -13.12
CA GLN A 9 15.49 -18.26 -13.72
C GLN A 9 15.61 -16.75 -13.53
N LYS A 10 15.38 -15.96 -14.59
CA LYS A 10 15.34 -14.51 -14.52
C LYS A 10 13.91 -14.03 -14.77
N ILE A 11 13.37 -13.28 -13.82
CA ILE A 11 12.08 -12.62 -13.91
C ILE A 11 12.34 -11.13 -13.87
N LYS A 12 11.84 -10.40 -14.86
CA LYS A 12 11.88 -8.94 -14.92
C LYS A 12 10.47 -8.44 -14.99
N THR A 13 10.15 -7.47 -14.12
CA THR A 13 8.86 -6.80 -14.12
C THR A 13 9.07 -5.32 -14.34
N ALA A 14 8.24 -4.71 -15.16
CA ALA A 14 8.17 -3.28 -15.36
C ALA A 14 6.71 -2.85 -15.38
N ARG A 15 6.41 -1.70 -14.77
CA ARG A 15 5.12 -1.05 -14.87
C ARG A 15 5.28 0.30 -15.54
N VAL A 16 4.44 0.56 -16.53
CA VAL A 16 4.30 1.88 -17.13
C VAL A 16 2.90 2.37 -16.81
N SER A 17 2.77 3.55 -16.23
CA SER A 17 1.47 4.13 -15.93
C SER A 17 1.39 5.59 -16.35
N ILE A 18 0.16 6.01 -16.65
CA ILE A 18 -0.22 7.40 -16.88
C ILE A 18 -1.44 7.70 -16.04
N GLY A 19 -1.46 8.86 -15.40
CA GLY A 19 -2.57 9.25 -14.53
C GLY A 19 -2.79 10.74 -14.48
N LEU A 20 -3.93 11.10 -13.92
CA LEU A 20 -4.33 12.47 -13.61
C LEU A 20 -4.66 12.54 -12.12
N LEU A 21 -4.10 13.53 -11.44
CA LEU A 21 -4.45 13.94 -10.10
C LEU A 21 -5.06 15.34 -10.17
N ILE A 22 -6.17 15.53 -9.50
CA ILE A 22 -6.84 16.82 -9.33
C ILE A 22 -7.00 17.03 -7.83
N ASP A 23 -6.55 18.14 -7.34
CA ASP A 23 -6.68 18.58 -5.95
C ASP A 23 -7.08 20.05 -5.90
N ASP A 24 -7.76 20.45 -4.83
CA ASP A 24 -8.20 21.82 -4.58
C ASP A 24 -8.19 22.11 -3.08
N GLU A 25 -8.21 23.38 -2.72
CA GLU A 25 -8.30 23.86 -1.35
C GLU A 25 -9.45 24.84 -1.20
N ILE A 26 -10.43 24.48 -0.38
CA ILE A 26 -11.64 25.28 -0.12
C ILE A 26 -11.61 25.74 1.33
N GLN A 27 -11.35 27.01 1.54
CA GLN A 27 -11.32 27.60 2.88
C GLN A 27 -12.71 28.13 3.28
N THR A 28 -13.12 27.79 4.51
CA THR A 28 -14.31 28.33 5.16
C THR A 28 -13.91 29.06 6.44
N GLN A 29 -14.88 29.61 7.18
CA GLN A 29 -14.60 30.30 8.45
C GLN A 29 -14.08 29.37 9.56
N SER A 30 -14.41 28.06 9.53
CA SER A 30 -14.12 27.12 10.60
C SER A 30 -13.33 25.88 10.16
N ALA A 31 -13.14 25.70 8.85
CA ALA A 31 -12.42 24.54 8.33
C ALA A 31 -11.84 24.83 6.94
N THR A 32 -10.79 24.11 6.59
CA THR A 32 -10.24 24.02 5.25
C THR A 32 -10.47 22.62 4.72
N PHE A 33 -11.12 22.50 3.57
CA PHE A 33 -11.38 21.24 2.85
C PHE A 33 -10.36 21.10 1.74
N MET A 34 -9.71 19.95 1.65
CA MET A 34 -8.74 19.62 0.59
C MET A 34 -9.22 18.36 -0.16
N PRO A 35 -10.23 18.50 -1.05
CA PRO A 35 -10.67 17.39 -1.87
C PRO A 35 -9.61 17.01 -2.89
N ASN A 36 -9.50 15.71 -3.17
CA ASN A 36 -8.64 15.21 -4.22
C ASN A 36 -9.33 14.08 -5.01
N ALA A 37 -8.95 13.94 -6.27
CA ALA A 37 -9.40 12.86 -7.14
C ALA A 37 -8.25 12.40 -8.01
N ARG A 38 -8.09 11.08 -8.17
CA ARG A 38 -7.09 10.53 -9.09
C ARG A 38 -7.68 9.46 -9.97
N ILE A 39 -7.13 9.36 -11.17
CA ILE A 39 -7.36 8.28 -12.10
C ILE A 39 -6.02 7.89 -12.70
N GLU A 40 -5.74 6.60 -12.76
CA GLU A 40 -4.49 6.07 -13.29
C GLU A 40 -4.77 4.82 -14.10
N TYR A 41 -4.15 4.73 -15.26
CA TYR A 41 -4.09 3.53 -16.06
C TYR A 41 -2.63 3.09 -16.17
N GLY A 42 -2.38 1.83 -15.90
CA GLY A 42 -1.05 1.25 -15.97
C GLY A 42 -1.06 -0.10 -16.68
N LYS A 43 0.10 -0.43 -17.25
CA LYS A 43 0.34 -1.73 -17.87
C LYS A 43 1.55 -2.37 -17.20
N ASP A 44 1.36 -3.59 -16.70
CA ASP A 44 2.43 -4.43 -16.18
C ASP A 44 2.99 -5.28 -17.34
N VAL A 45 4.30 -5.21 -17.52
CA VAL A 45 5.04 -6.04 -18.49
C VAL A 45 5.91 -6.99 -17.68
N VAL A 46 5.66 -8.29 -17.85
CA VAL A 46 6.45 -9.34 -17.22
C VAL A 46 7.27 -10.05 -18.29
N ASP A 47 8.59 -10.03 -18.16
CA ASP A 47 9.50 -10.85 -18.96
C ASP A 47 10.12 -11.91 -18.06
N ALA A 48 9.85 -13.18 -18.36
CA ALA A 48 10.37 -14.31 -17.60
C ALA A 48 11.08 -15.29 -18.53
N SER A 49 12.24 -15.78 -18.12
CA SER A 49 12.88 -16.89 -18.79
C SER A 49 12.16 -18.21 -18.47
N ASP A 50 12.14 -19.13 -19.44
CA ASP A 50 11.63 -20.47 -19.20
C ASP A 50 12.44 -21.17 -18.07
N ALA A 51 11.77 -21.98 -17.27
CA ALA A 51 12.42 -22.82 -16.28
C ALA A 51 12.94 -24.10 -16.94
N ILE A 52 14.23 -24.35 -16.84
CA ILE A 52 14.87 -25.54 -17.39
C ILE A 52 15.33 -26.44 -16.25
N LEU A 53 14.87 -27.69 -16.26
CA LEU A 53 15.20 -28.72 -15.29
C LEU A 53 15.87 -29.88 -16.01
N SER A 54 16.90 -30.45 -15.42
CA SER A 54 17.49 -31.72 -15.88
C SER A 54 17.79 -32.66 -14.71
N TYR A 55 17.74 -33.95 -14.94
CA TYR A 55 18.19 -34.92 -13.94
C TYR A 55 19.71 -35.03 -13.97
N VAL A 56 20.35 -35.05 -12.80
CA VAL A 56 21.81 -35.22 -12.68
C VAL A 56 22.26 -36.50 -13.36
N VAL A 57 21.42 -37.56 -13.34
CA VAL A 57 21.71 -38.86 -13.95
C VAL A 57 21.54 -38.86 -15.47
N TYR A 58 20.78 -37.89 -16.02
CA TYR A 58 20.52 -37.70 -17.46
C TYR A 58 20.75 -36.23 -17.83
N PRO A 59 22.00 -35.75 -17.82
CA PRO A 59 22.31 -34.32 -17.95
C PRO A 59 22.00 -33.74 -19.37
N ASN A 60 21.77 -34.61 -20.36
CA ASN A 60 21.46 -34.20 -21.73
C ASN A 60 19.96 -34.16 -22.04
N THR A 61 19.10 -34.33 -21.04
CA THR A 61 17.66 -34.30 -21.18
C THR A 61 17.11 -33.11 -20.39
N ASP A 62 16.82 -32.02 -21.10
CA ASP A 62 16.25 -30.83 -20.51
C ASP A 62 14.72 -30.85 -20.59
N TYR A 63 14.08 -30.58 -19.48
CA TYR A 63 12.64 -30.34 -19.37
C TYR A 63 12.40 -28.85 -19.27
N THR A 64 11.81 -28.26 -20.30
CA THR A 64 11.51 -26.81 -20.32
C THR A 64 10.08 -26.58 -19.90
N PHE A 65 9.89 -25.80 -18.83
CA PHE A 65 8.59 -25.29 -18.40
C PHE A 65 8.47 -23.84 -18.86
N LYS A 66 7.53 -23.61 -19.77
CA LYS A 66 7.21 -22.25 -20.19
C LYS A 66 6.48 -21.54 -19.06
N ILE A 67 6.94 -20.33 -18.76
CA ILE A 67 6.25 -19.45 -17.83
C ILE A 67 5.45 -18.48 -18.65
N ASP A 68 4.15 -18.44 -18.41
CA ASP A 68 3.28 -17.50 -19.08
C ASP A 68 3.69 -16.07 -18.74
N ARG A 69 3.90 -15.28 -19.78
CA ARG A 69 4.17 -13.85 -19.69
C ARG A 69 2.83 -13.15 -19.61
N GLU A 70 2.41 -12.81 -18.40
CA GLU A 70 1.18 -12.05 -18.25
C GLU A 70 1.48 -10.56 -18.40
N GLU A 71 1.03 -9.98 -19.52
CA GLU A 71 0.79 -8.54 -19.57
C GLU A 71 -0.56 -8.30 -18.91
N SER A 72 -0.65 -7.36 -18.00
CA SER A 72 -1.92 -7.04 -17.38
C SER A 72 -2.13 -5.53 -17.32
N ASP A 73 -3.32 -5.13 -17.74
CA ASP A 73 -3.78 -3.76 -17.61
C ASP A 73 -4.28 -3.53 -16.18
N ASN A 74 -3.92 -2.37 -15.64
CA ASN A 74 -4.31 -1.95 -14.31
C ASN A 74 -5.02 -0.61 -14.39
N PHE A 75 -6.14 -0.50 -13.74
CA PHE A 75 -6.89 0.74 -13.61
C PHE A 75 -7.06 1.06 -12.14
N ARG A 76 -6.74 2.30 -11.73
CA ARG A 76 -6.90 2.80 -10.38
C ARG A 76 -7.68 4.10 -10.43
N MET A 77 -8.67 4.23 -9.58
CA MET A 77 -9.35 5.50 -9.31
C MET A 77 -9.46 5.73 -7.81
N GLY A 78 -9.34 6.99 -7.40
CA GLY A 78 -9.43 7.38 -6.02
C GLY A 78 -10.16 8.71 -5.86
N LEU A 79 -10.88 8.84 -4.75
CA LEU A 79 -11.50 10.08 -4.29
C LEU A 79 -11.17 10.22 -2.82
N GLY A 80 -10.73 11.41 -2.41
CA GLY A 80 -10.39 11.67 -1.03
C GLY A 80 -10.63 13.12 -0.62
N THR A 81 -10.59 13.35 0.68
CA THR A 81 -10.58 14.68 1.24
C THR A 81 -9.93 14.68 2.61
N ASP A 82 -9.14 15.71 2.87
CA ASP A 82 -8.72 16.10 4.20
C ASP A 82 -9.49 17.33 4.63
N ILE A 83 -9.89 17.37 5.89
CA ILE A 83 -10.62 18.49 6.50
C ILE A 83 -9.81 18.95 7.71
N LEU A 84 -9.21 20.12 7.58
CA LEU A 84 -8.54 20.80 8.70
C LEU A 84 -9.56 21.63 9.44
N VAL A 85 -9.81 21.28 10.69
CA VAL A 85 -10.75 21.98 11.58
C VAL A 85 -9.99 22.82 12.60
N GLU A 86 -10.55 23.96 12.99
CA GLU A 86 -9.98 24.76 14.06
C GLU A 86 -9.73 23.92 15.33
N GLY A 87 -8.64 24.22 16.04
CA GLY A 87 -8.26 23.50 17.24
C GLY A 87 -7.32 22.31 16.99
N GLY A 88 -6.78 22.18 15.77
CA GLY A 88 -5.72 21.18 15.46
C GLY A 88 -6.24 19.79 15.09
N TRP A 89 -7.51 19.68 14.70
CA TRP A 89 -8.06 18.44 14.18
C TRP A 89 -7.92 18.34 12.67
N ILE A 90 -7.55 17.15 12.17
CA ILE A 90 -7.54 16.79 10.76
C ILE A 90 -8.38 15.52 10.62
N LEU A 91 -9.37 15.56 9.76
CA LEU A 91 -10.20 14.40 9.41
C LEU A 91 -9.91 14.03 7.97
N SER A 92 -9.67 12.75 7.71
CA SER A 92 -9.40 12.23 6.36
C SER A 92 -10.41 11.15 5.97
N ALA A 93 -10.79 11.14 4.71
CA ALA A 93 -11.60 10.09 4.14
C ALA A 93 -11.17 9.86 2.70
N ASP A 94 -10.79 8.60 2.39
CA ASP A 94 -10.36 8.19 1.06
C ASP A 94 -11.11 6.95 0.61
N PHE A 95 -11.46 6.92 -0.63
CA PHE A 95 -11.97 5.76 -1.35
C PHE A 95 -11.05 5.47 -2.52
N GLU A 96 -10.68 4.21 -2.69
CA GLU A 96 -9.88 3.75 -3.82
C GLU A 96 -10.51 2.51 -4.44
N ARG A 97 -10.53 2.46 -5.76
CA ARG A 97 -10.86 1.28 -6.54
C ARG A 97 -9.68 0.91 -7.42
N ASN A 98 -9.25 -0.32 -7.31
CA ASN A 98 -8.25 -0.94 -8.17
C ASN A 98 -8.90 -2.04 -8.99
N GLN A 99 -8.54 -2.12 -10.26
CA GLN A 99 -8.94 -3.18 -11.16
C GLN A 99 -7.73 -3.65 -11.94
N LYS A 100 -7.46 -4.95 -11.88
CA LYS A 100 -6.44 -5.60 -12.68
C LYS A 100 -7.15 -6.47 -13.73
N GLU A 101 -6.64 -6.48 -14.95
CA GLU A 101 -7.15 -7.35 -16.02
C GLU A 101 -7.21 -8.81 -15.57
N GLY A 102 -8.31 -9.49 -15.87
CA GLY A 102 -8.53 -10.87 -15.44
C GLY A 102 -8.90 -11.06 -13.97
N SER A 103 -8.93 -9.98 -13.19
CA SER A 103 -9.33 -10.00 -11.78
C SER A 103 -10.58 -9.17 -11.52
N SER A 104 -11.29 -9.47 -10.42
CA SER A 104 -12.35 -8.58 -9.94
C SER A 104 -11.74 -7.26 -9.44
N TYR A 105 -12.54 -6.20 -9.49
CA TYR A 105 -12.16 -4.94 -8.86
C TYR A 105 -12.05 -5.11 -7.33
N GLU A 106 -11.17 -4.31 -6.73
CA GLU A 106 -10.98 -4.24 -5.29
C GLU A 106 -11.21 -2.80 -4.84
N ASN A 107 -12.14 -2.62 -3.90
CA ASN A 107 -12.42 -1.32 -3.31
C ASN A 107 -11.77 -1.26 -1.93
N SER A 108 -11.26 -0.09 -1.56
CA SER A 108 -10.79 0.22 -0.21
C SER A 108 -11.33 1.57 0.26
N ILE A 109 -11.57 1.66 1.55
CA ILE A 109 -11.95 2.89 2.24
C ILE A 109 -10.96 3.08 3.38
N ASN A 110 -10.40 4.27 3.46
CA ASN A 110 -9.57 4.70 4.58
C ASN A 110 -10.23 5.91 5.25
N LEU A 111 -10.43 5.81 6.56
CA LEU A 111 -10.92 6.90 7.40
C LEU A 111 -9.87 7.20 8.45
N GLY A 112 -9.56 8.48 8.63
CA GLY A 112 -8.57 8.95 9.59
C GLY A 112 -9.07 10.12 10.40
N ALA A 113 -8.54 10.24 11.61
CA ALA A 113 -8.62 11.45 12.38
C ALA A 113 -7.29 11.66 13.10
N SER A 114 -6.75 12.87 13.04
CA SER A 114 -5.60 13.23 13.84
C SER A 114 -5.87 14.51 14.63
N PHE A 115 -5.17 14.63 15.74
CA PHE A 115 -5.25 15.78 16.63
C PHE A 115 -3.83 16.25 16.96
N GLN A 116 -3.56 17.50 16.61
CA GLN A 116 -2.30 18.18 16.87
C GLN A 116 -2.50 19.31 17.90
N PRO A 117 -2.39 19.01 19.21
CA PRO A 117 -2.55 20.03 20.26
C PRO A 117 -1.48 21.11 20.21
N ASN A 118 -0.35 20.82 19.60
CA ASN A 118 0.78 21.73 19.37
C ASN A 118 1.63 21.20 18.21
N GLN A 119 2.59 21.99 17.75
CA GLN A 119 3.45 21.67 16.59
C GLN A 119 4.31 20.41 16.78
N ASN A 120 4.46 19.93 18.00
CA ASN A 120 5.39 18.85 18.35
C ASN A 120 4.69 17.56 18.73
N THR A 121 3.37 17.50 18.73
CA THR A 121 2.62 16.33 19.20
C THR A 121 1.45 16.05 18.29
N GLU A 122 1.32 14.80 17.86
CA GLU A 122 0.20 14.31 17.07
C GLU A 122 -0.34 13.00 17.64
N TYR A 123 -1.65 12.88 17.69
CA TYR A 123 -2.37 11.64 17.96
C TYR A 123 -3.19 11.32 16.73
N SER A 124 -3.12 10.09 16.23
CA SER A 124 -3.93 9.70 15.10
C SER A 124 -4.60 8.35 15.27
N VAL A 125 -5.76 8.23 14.66
CA VAL A 125 -6.52 7.00 14.53
C VAL A 125 -6.86 6.78 13.07
N SER A 126 -6.75 5.55 12.60
CA SER A 126 -7.11 5.18 11.24
C SER A 126 -7.91 3.87 11.20
N ILE A 127 -8.82 3.79 10.25
CA ILE A 127 -9.61 2.59 9.94
C ILE A 127 -9.52 2.36 8.44
N ILE A 128 -9.02 1.19 8.05
CA ILE A 128 -8.94 0.77 6.67
C ILE A 128 -9.84 -0.45 6.50
N GLY A 129 -10.68 -0.45 5.47
CA GLY A 129 -11.54 -1.55 5.12
C GLY A 129 -11.81 -1.59 3.63
N GLY A 130 -12.33 -2.70 3.13
CA GLY A 130 -12.63 -2.87 1.71
C GLY A 130 -13.15 -4.26 1.37
N ASP A 131 -13.21 -4.55 0.08
CA ASP A 131 -13.67 -5.84 -0.46
C ASP A 131 -12.68 -6.97 -0.19
N SER A 132 -11.38 -6.66 -0.16
CA SER A 132 -10.40 -7.57 0.44
C SER A 132 -10.77 -7.65 1.91
N SER A 133 -11.26 -8.77 2.36
CA SER A 133 -11.73 -9.04 3.73
C SER A 133 -10.72 -8.70 4.85
N SER A 134 -9.72 -7.89 4.54
CA SER A 134 -8.76 -7.30 5.48
C SER A 134 -9.32 -5.99 6.02
N ARG A 135 -9.34 -5.90 7.34
CA ARG A 135 -9.68 -4.67 8.05
C ARG A 135 -8.53 -4.33 8.97
N GLN A 136 -8.20 -3.06 9.03
CA GLN A 136 -7.10 -2.58 9.84
C GLN A 136 -7.58 -1.41 10.68
N PHE A 137 -7.19 -1.39 11.94
CA PHE A 137 -7.37 -0.29 12.86
C PHE A 137 -5.99 0.11 13.38
N GLY A 138 -5.68 1.40 13.31
CA GLY A 138 -4.41 1.95 13.76
C GLY A 138 -4.62 3.07 14.78
N LEU A 139 -3.75 3.11 15.78
CA LEU A 139 -3.56 4.23 16.69
C LEU A 139 -2.09 4.61 16.67
N ASN A 140 -1.79 5.90 16.49
CA ASN A 140 -0.42 6.38 16.53
C ASN A 140 -0.29 7.62 17.43
N TYR A 141 0.87 7.73 18.02
CA TYR A 141 1.31 8.88 18.78
C TYR A 141 2.69 9.28 18.29
N ASP A 142 2.82 10.52 17.86
CA ASP A 142 4.06 11.11 17.40
C ASP A 142 4.42 12.31 18.24
N LYS A 143 5.66 12.40 18.67
CA LYS A 143 6.16 13.53 19.44
C LYS A 143 7.57 13.92 19.03
N SER A 144 7.75 15.15 18.57
CA SER A 144 9.05 15.76 18.43
C SER A 144 9.56 16.22 19.82
N LEU A 145 10.63 15.58 20.27
CA LEU A 145 11.27 15.91 21.54
C LEU A 145 12.20 17.12 21.41
N THR A 146 12.88 17.22 20.26
CA THR A 146 13.69 18.34 19.81
C THR A 146 13.51 18.47 18.30
N ASP A 147 14.16 19.46 17.68
CA ASP A 147 14.13 19.62 16.20
C ASP A 147 14.67 18.39 15.46
N ASP A 148 15.57 17.64 16.11
CA ASP A 148 16.25 16.48 15.53
C ASP A 148 15.72 15.13 16.01
N TRP A 149 14.92 15.11 17.07
CA TRP A 149 14.46 13.87 17.71
C TRP A 149 12.96 13.72 17.68
N THR A 150 12.48 12.58 17.15
CA THR A 150 11.07 12.20 17.15
C THR A 150 10.87 10.86 17.85
N LEU A 151 9.87 10.77 18.69
CA LEU A 151 9.34 9.53 19.28
C LEU A 151 8.05 9.17 18.58
N ASN A 152 7.92 7.90 18.16
CA ASN A 152 6.70 7.33 17.62
C ASN A 152 6.28 6.13 18.47
N ALA A 153 4.98 6.00 18.75
CA ALA A 153 4.37 4.82 19.34
C ALA A 153 3.10 4.47 18.57
N GLY A 154 3.00 3.24 18.13
CA GLY A 154 1.89 2.75 17.31
C GLY A 154 1.29 1.45 17.83
N LEU A 155 -0.02 1.31 17.66
CA LEU A 155 -0.77 0.08 17.82
C LEU A 155 -1.55 -0.17 16.54
N GLU A 156 -1.38 -1.33 15.96
CA GLU A 156 -2.13 -1.78 14.79
C GLU A 156 -2.83 -3.09 15.09
N VAL A 157 -4.10 -3.18 14.72
CA VAL A 157 -4.89 -4.40 14.76
C VAL A 157 -5.40 -4.66 13.35
N ALA A 158 -4.90 -5.70 12.73
CA ALA A 158 -5.32 -6.11 11.39
C ALA A 158 -6.05 -7.45 11.44
N LYS A 159 -7.12 -7.58 10.68
CA LYS A 159 -7.84 -8.84 10.46
C LYS A 159 -7.72 -9.20 8.98
N SER A 160 -7.21 -10.38 8.69
CA SER A 160 -7.21 -10.96 7.35
C SER A 160 -8.22 -12.09 7.25
N SER A 161 -8.82 -12.29 6.07
CA SER A 161 -9.78 -13.37 5.82
C SER A 161 -9.22 -14.76 6.09
N ASN A 162 -7.92 -14.95 5.89
CA ASN A 162 -7.28 -16.28 5.91
C ASN A 162 -6.41 -16.55 7.14
N SER A 163 -6.06 -15.54 7.94
CA SER A 163 -5.06 -15.68 9.03
C SER A 163 -5.51 -15.19 10.41
N GLY A 164 -6.76 -14.76 10.57
CA GLY A 164 -7.26 -14.26 11.85
C GLY A 164 -6.80 -12.83 12.17
N TYR A 165 -6.59 -12.53 13.46
CA TYR A 165 -6.15 -11.23 13.92
C TYR A 165 -4.63 -11.19 14.03
N ASN A 166 -4.04 -10.09 13.57
CA ASN A 166 -2.65 -9.75 13.79
C ASN A 166 -2.60 -8.41 14.56
N ASN A 167 -1.88 -8.39 15.66
CA ASN A 167 -1.70 -7.20 16.50
C ASN A 167 -0.23 -6.82 16.48
N THR A 168 0.07 -5.58 16.14
CA THR A 168 1.42 -5.04 16.11
C THR A 168 1.50 -3.86 17.07
N VAL A 169 2.51 -3.85 17.92
CA VAL A 169 2.86 -2.69 18.75
C VAL A 169 4.25 -2.26 18.35
N GLU A 170 4.39 -1.01 17.98
CA GLU A 170 5.65 -0.43 17.54
C GLU A 170 6.05 0.74 18.45
N PHE A 171 7.32 0.78 18.82
CA PHE A 171 7.96 1.94 19.41
C PHE A 171 9.23 2.23 18.64
N SER A 172 9.35 3.45 18.16
CA SER A 172 10.55 3.87 17.43
C SER A 172 10.98 5.27 17.85
N THR A 173 12.26 5.53 17.71
CA THR A 173 12.83 6.87 17.80
C THR A 173 13.61 7.14 16.54
N ARG A 174 13.49 8.34 16.01
CA ARG A 174 14.26 8.80 14.84
C ARG A 174 15.06 10.03 15.24
N MET A 175 16.32 10.03 14.84
CA MET A 175 17.22 11.19 14.93
C MET A 175 17.61 11.62 13.51
N SER A 176 17.48 12.92 13.24
CA SER A 176 17.95 13.56 12.00
C SER A 176 19.30 14.24 12.25
N PHE A 177 20.22 14.23 11.28
CA PHE A 177 21.54 14.84 11.37
C PHE A 177 21.71 15.86 10.24
#